data_beb6af445dc36e64912574be5df22d63
#
_entry.id   beb6af445dc36e64912574be5df22d63
#
_cell.length_a   1.000
_cell.length_b   1.000
_cell.length_c   1.000
_cell.angle_alpha   90.00
_cell.angle_beta   90.00
_cell.angle_gamma   90.00
#
_symmetry.space_group_name_H-M   'P 1'
#
loop_
_entity.id
_entity.type
_entity.pdbx_description
1 polymer ?
#
loop_
_entity_poly.entity_id
_entity_poly.type
_entity_poly.pdbx_seq_one_letter_code
_entity_poly.pdbx_strand_id
1 'polypeptide(L)'
;MSRFLKENLHLKESEIIRVLYPPGMAQTDDCYLEETGRIFTTDTICEGTHFRTEWSGPKEIAKKLVEVNVSDIAAGGGIPTKAFLNLGLSSQCSREEWIRPFSSSLQEILSFYNIELCGGDTYRSPSLNLTLTLVGVTTRPWKRSGGKNGDFLYLTGSVGLSLLGYKLLNEGLNVPEPLRNLALERHLTPKARLNVSKELSRRFPVSSCMDLTDGLLQDLPKLAHSSKLGLKVDLAKIPFPSDSSAYLSLNEILSSGEELELIFLSSEELPNTLDNINVTKIGQATRDWEGVKFFQKDSEQIFEFRGFQHF
;
A
#
# COMPACT_ATOMS: atom_id res chain seq x y z
N MET A 1 38.80 -0.02 33.64
CA MET A 1 38.32 1.02 32.70
C MET A 1 37.72 0.31 31.49
N SER A 2 36.45 0.00 31.56
CA SER A 2 35.71 -0.73 30.54
C SER A 2 35.17 0.31 29.58
N ARG A 3 35.68 0.30 28.34
CA ARG A 3 35.15 1.05 27.20
C ARG A 3 33.88 0.30 26.77
N PHE A 4 32.73 0.76 27.23
CA PHE A 4 31.44 0.36 26.62
C PHE A 4 31.44 0.79 25.16
N LEU A 5 31.56 -0.17 24.27
CA LEU A 5 31.19 -0.04 22.88
C LEU A 5 29.71 0.35 22.89
N LYS A 6 29.39 1.61 22.58
CA LYS A 6 28.08 2.00 22.15
C LYS A 6 27.88 1.30 20.79
N GLU A 7 27.19 0.18 20.76
CA GLU A 7 26.57 -0.32 19.57
C GLU A 7 25.73 0.85 19.03
N ASN A 8 25.95 1.22 17.79
CA ASN A 8 25.09 2.17 17.08
C ASN A 8 23.75 1.46 16.90
N LEU A 9 22.87 1.56 17.89
CA LEU A 9 21.48 1.13 17.77
C LEU A 9 20.81 2.10 16.79
N HIS A 10 20.63 1.66 15.56
CA HIS A 10 19.74 2.34 14.64
C HIS A 10 18.30 2.26 15.18
N LEU A 11 17.60 3.38 15.21
CA LEU A 11 16.21 3.43 15.61
C LEU A 11 15.36 2.74 14.53
N LYS A 12 14.38 1.95 14.95
CA LYS A 12 13.35 1.44 14.04
C LYS A 12 12.46 2.59 13.57
N GLU A 13 11.82 2.44 12.42
CA GLU A 13 10.91 3.43 11.86
C GLU A 13 9.86 3.92 12.87
N SER A 14 9.21 3.01 13.59
CA SER A 14 8.23 3.35 14.63
C SER A 14 8.81 4.16 15.79
N GLU A 15 10.10 4.03 16.09
CA GLU A 15 10.80 4.81 17.13
C GLU A 15 11.14 6.20 16.58
N ILE A 16 11.55 6.30 15.31
CA ILE A 16 11.78 7.58 14.63
C ILE A 16 10.49 8.39 14.61
N ILE A 17 9.37 7.77 14.19
CA ILE A 17 8.05 8.41 14.17
C ILE A 17 7.67 8.93 15.58
N ARG A 18 7.86 8.15 16.64
CA ARG A 18 7.59 8.60 18.01
C ARG A 18 8.43 9.79 18.46
N VAL A 19 9.65 9.91 17.96
CA VAL A 19 10.53 11.06 18.27
C VAL A 19 10.07 12.31 17.52
N LEU A 20 9.66 12.16 16.27
CA LEU A 20 9.25 13.27 15.41
C LEU A 20 7.85 13.81 15.76
N TYR A 21 6.95 12.94 16.19
CA TYR A 21 5.57 13.33 16.51
C TYR A 21 5.34 13.29 18.02
N PRO A 22 5.00 14.41 18.66
CA PRO A 22 4.63 14.46 20.08
C PRO A 22 3.46 13.51 20.40
N PRO A 23 3.36 13.01 21.64
CA PRO A 23 2.25 12.18 22.08
C PRO A 23 0.89 12.82 21.75
N GLY A 24 0.03 12.09 21.07
CA GLY A 24 -1.30 12.54 20.62
C GLY A 24 -1.33 13.21 19.24
N MET A 25 -0.20 13.46 18.60
CA MET A 25 -0.14 13.99 17.22
C MET A 25 0.27 12.93 16.19
N ALA A 26 0.70 11.75 16.61
CA ALA A 26 1.06 10.67 15.69
C ALA A 26 -0.18 10.26 14.89
N GLN A 27 -0.19 10.59 13.61
CA GLN A 27 -1.22 10.13 12.71
C GLN A 27 -0.92 8.69 12.32
N THR A 28 -1.92 7.85 12.40
CA THR A 28 -1.82 6.42 12.11
C THR A 28 -2.62 6.01 10.89
N ASP A 29 -3.23 6.98 10.20
CA ASP A 29 -4.04 6.77 9.00
C ASP A 29 -3.20 7.01 7.73
N ASP A 30 -3.63 6.47 6.60
CA ASP A 30 -2.98 6.63 5.29
C ASP A 30 -3.00 8.10 4.80
N CYS A 31 -4.01 8.86 5.22
CA CYS A 31 -4.15 10.27 4.89
C CYS A 31 -4.34 11.14 6.13
N TYR A 32 -3.84 12.38 6.07
CA TYR A 32 -4.28 13.44 6.97
C TYR A 32 -5.63 13.99 6.50
N LEU A 33 -6.59 14.05 7.42
CA LEU A 33 -7.94 14.58 7.17
C LEU A 33 -8.12 15.92 7.84
N GLU A 34 -8.44 16.95 7.05
CA GLU A 34 -8.86 18.28 7.50
C GLU A 34 -10.37 18.31 7.79
N GLU A 35 -10.78 19.16 8.74
CA GLU A 35 -12.22 19.37 9.07
C GLU A 35 -13.05 19.85 7.86
N THR A 36 -12.40 20.48 6.89
CA THR A 36 -13.01 20.93 5.62
C THR A 36 -13.37 19.82 4.64
N GLY A 37 -13.00 18.56 4.96
CA GLY A 37 -13.15 17.42 4.06
C GLY A 37 -12.02 17.30 3.03
N ARG A 38 -10.92 18.06 3.17
CA ARG A 38 -9.70 17.82 2.41
C ARG A 38 -8.90 16.70 3.03
N ILE A 39 -8.29 15.91 2.19
CA ILE A 39 -7.35 14.86 2.60
C ILE A 39 -6.01 15.05 1.89
N PHE A 40 -4.94 14.68 2.59
CA PHE A 40 -3.57 14.87 2.14
C PHE A 40 -2.79 13.58 2.37
N THR A 41 -2.00 13.20 1.40
CA THR A 41 -0.98 12.17 1.57
C THR A 41 0.33 12.58 0.91
N THR A 42 1.41 11.96 1.32
CA THR A 42 2.73 12.18 0.72
C THR A 42 3.55 10.92 0.83
N ASP A 43 3.91 10.37 -0.33
CA ASP A 43 4.78 9.22 -0.42
C ASP A 43 6.03 9.52 -1.26
N THR A 44 7.12 8.88 -0.86
CA THR A 44 8.39 8.94 -1.55
C THR A 44 8.78 7.56 -2.05
N ILE A 45 9.09 7.45 -3.34
CA ILE A 45 9.74 6.26 -3.88
C ILE A 45 11.21 6.55 -4.17
N CYS A 46 12.10 5.65 -3.69
CA CYS A 46 13.54 5.79 -3.78
C CYS A 46 14.14 4.64 -4.58
N GLU A 47 15.11 4.97 -5.42
CA GLU A 47 15.94 3.98 -6.11
C GLU A 47 16.69 3.10 -5.11
N GLY A 48 16.71 1.79 -5.37
CA GLY A 48 17.30 0.79 -4.50
C GLY A 48 16.38 0.26 -3.40
N THR A 49 15.29 0.98 -3.08
CA THR A 49 14.29 0.58 -2.07
C THR A 49 12.99 0.15 -2.74
N HIS A 50 12.36 1.04 -3.51
CA HIS A 50 11.03 0.82 -4.08
C HIS A 50 11.08 0.43 -5.57
N PHE A 51 12.17 0.71 -6.22
CA PHE A 51 12.45 0.34 -7.62
C PHE A 51 13.95 0.31 -7.90
N ARG A 52 14.32 -0.28 -9.02
CA ARG A 52 15.67 -0.17 -9.60
C ARG A 52 15.56 0.27 -11.04
N THR A 53 16.43 1.18 -11.45
CA THR A 53 16.46 1.71 -12.83
C THR A 53 16.82 0.66 -13.87
N GLU A 54 17.42 -0.48 -13.47
CA GLU A 54 17.64 -1.65 -14.30
C GLU A 54 16.35 -2.43 -14.63
N TRP A 55 15.32 -2.28 -13.79
CA TRP A 55 14.04 -3.00 -13.95
C TRP A 55 12.92 -2.11 -14.45
N SER A 56 12.95 -0.83 -14.04
CA SER A 56 11.87 0.13 -14.28
C SER A 56 12.41 1.29 -15.08
N GLY A 57 11.80 1.54 -16.23
CA GLY A 57 12.05 2.74 -17.01
C GLY A 57 11.33 3.96 -16.42
N PRO A 58 11.61 5.16 -16.98
CA PRO A 58 10.99 6.39 -16.49
C PRO A 58 9.46 6.40 -16.54
N LYS A 59 8.85 5.66 -17.45
CA LYS A 59 7.39 5.57 -17.59
C LYS A 59 6.76 4.78 -16.46
N GLU A 60 7.33 3.61 -16.14
CA GLU A 60 6.89 2.75 -15.05
C GLU A 60 7.06 3.44 -13.70
N ILE A 61 8.20 4.13 -13.50
CA ILE A 61 8.48 4.88 -12.28
C ILE A 61 7.46 6.01 -12.09
N ALA A 62 7.12 6.76 -13.15
CA ALA A 62 6.09 7.81 -13.08
C ALA A 62 4.72 7.25 -12.69
N LYS A 63 4.31 6.11 -13.27
CA LYS A 63 3.05 5.45 -12.93
C LYS A 63 3.05 4.99 -11.48
N LYS A 64 4.08 4.25 -11.05
CA LYS A 64 4.19 3.75 -9.67
C LYS A 64 4.10 4.90 -8.66
N LEU A 65 4.81 6.01 -8.88
CA LEU A 65 4.79 7.17 -7.99
C LEU A 65 3.37 7.74 -7.79
N VAL A 66 2.59 7.83 -8.86
CA VAL A 66 1.21 8.33 -8.77
C VAL A 66 0.30 7.31 -8.12
N GLU A 67 0.44 6.03 -8.49
CA GLU A 67 -0.45 4.96 -8.01
C GLU A 67 -0.32 4.73 -6.49
N VAL A 68 0.90 4.77 -5.90
CA VAL A 68 1.07 4.60 -4.45
C VAL A 68 0.33 5.71 -3.70
N ASN A 69 0.47 6.96 -4.12
CA ASN A 69 -0.22 8.10 -3.51
C ASN A 69 -1.75 8.08 -3.74
N VAL A 70 -2.20 7.64 -4.92
CA VAL A 70 -3.64 7.48 -5.21
C VAL A 70 -4.23 6.36 -4.35
N SER A 71 -3.44 5.34 -4.00
CA SER A 71 -3.85 4.25 -3.11
C SER A 71 -4.21 4.75 -1.72
N ASP A 72 -3.40 5.63 -1.13
CA ASP A 72 -3.70 6.28 0.16
C ASP A 72 -5.00 7.10 0.10
N ILE A 73 -5.16 7.92 -0.95
CA ILE A 73 -6.39 8.69 -1.15
C ILE A 73 -7.61 7.78 -1.26
N ALA A 74 -7.45 6.64 -1.95
CA ALA A 74 -8.52 5.63 -2.06
C ALA A 74 -8.83 4.99 -0.70
N ALA A 75 -7.81 4.65 0.09
CA ALA A 75 -7.95 4.13 1.46
C ALA A 75 -8.64 5.12 2.39
N GLY A 76 -8.38 6.43 2.23
CA GLY A 76 -9.06 7.50 2.93
C GLY A 76 -10.50 7.81 2.46
N GLY A 77 -11.02 7.07 1.47
CA GLY A 77 -12.37 7.30 0.90
C GLY A 77 -12.47 8.60 0.11
N GLY A 78 -11.37 9.07 -0.46
CA GLY A 78 -11.26 10.35 -1.15
C GLY A 78 -11.16 10.25 -2.66
N ILE A 79 -11.13 11.45 -3.27
CA ILE A 79 -10.90 11.67 -4.70
C ILE A 79 -9.72 12.62 -4.82
N PRO A 80 -8.60 12.24 -5.45
CA PRO A 80 -7.45 13.13 -5.62
C PRO A 80 -7.80 14.27 -6.57
N THR A 81 -7.22 15.46 -6.36
CA THR A 81 -7.49 16.66 -7.15
C THR A 81 -6.25 17.43 -7.54
N LYS A 82 -5.26 17.50 -6.66
CA LYS A 82 -4.02 18.28 -6.85
C LYS A 82 -2.80 17.50 -6.44
N ALA A 83 -1.67 17.79 -7.10
CA ALA A 83 -0.38 17.18 -6.84
C ALA A 83 0.72 18.22 -6.71
N PHE A 84 1.70 17.93 -5.85
CA PHE A 84 2.99 18.62 -5.77
C PHE A 84 4.10 17.57 -5.89
N LEU A 85 5.07 17.80 -6.77
CA LEU A 85 6.10 16.83 -7.11
C LEU A 85 7.49 17.34 -6.74
N ASN A 86 8.22 16.60 -5.91
CA ASN A 86 9.62 16.87 -5.62
C ASN A 86 10.51 15.81 -6.29
N LEU A 87 11.49 16.25 -7.06
CA LEU A 87 12.40 15.42 -7.87
C LEU A 87 13.85 15.56 -7.37
N GLY A 88 14.35 14.56 -6.67
CA GLY A 88 15.78 14.37 -6.41
C GLY A 88 16.39 13.56 -7.55
N LEU A 89 17.08 14.21 -8.48
CA LEU A 89 17.55 13.60 -9.72
C LEU A 89 19.05 13.27 -9.67
N SER A 90 19.40 12.01 -10.02
CA SER A 90 20.77 11.62 -10.30
C SER A 90 21.26 12.23 -11.62
N SER A 91 22.57 12.21 -11.84
CA SER A 91 23.17 12.73 -13.09
C SER A 91 22.68 11.99 -14.35
N GLN A 92 22.26 10.73 -14.23
CA GLN A 92 21.71 9.96 -15.33
C GLN A 92 20.24 10.33 -15.59
N CYS A 93 19.45 10.46 -14.53
CA CYS A 93 18.02 10.74 -14.61
C CYS A 93 17.69 12.22 -14.89
N SER A 94 18.67 13.13 -14.82
CA SER A 94 18.52 14.55 -15.19
C SER A 94 18.66 14.81 -16.70
N ARG A 95 18.92 13.78 -17.51
CA ARG A 95 19.03 13.91 -18.96
C ARG A 95 17.67 13.92 -19.65
N GLU A 96 17.63 14.55 -20.82
CA GLU A 96 16.39 14.71 -21.60
C GLU A 96 15.75 13.36 -21.98
N GLU A 97 16.58 12.36 -22.30
CA GLU A 97 16.15 11.01 -22.68
C GLU A 97 15.38 10.28 -21.54
N TRP A 98 15.65 10.66 -20.29
CA TRP A 98 14.95 10.13 -19.13
C TRP A 98 13.75 11.01 -18.74
N ILE A 99 13.96 12.33 -18.67
CA ILE A 99 12.93 13.28 -18.19
C ILE A 99 11.72 13.35 -19.11
N ARG A 100 11.90 13.33 -20.44
CA ARG A 100 10.76 13.43 -21.37
C ARG A 100 9.79 12.23 -21.25
N PRO A 101 10.23 10.97 -21.29
CA PRO A 101 9.34 9.84 -21.09
C PRO A 101 8.68 9.82 -19.70
N PHE A 102 9.42 10.21 -18.63
CA PHE A 102 8.89 10.35 -17.29
C PHE A 102 7.77 11.39 -17.25
N SER A 103 8.03 12.60 -17.73
CA SER A 103 7.05 13.70 -17.77
C SER A 103 5.81 13.35 -18.59
N SER A 104 5.98 12.71 -19.75
CA SER A 104 4.86 12.30 -20.59
C SER A 104 3.95 11.30 -19.87
N SER A 105 4.53 10.27 -19.24
CA SER A 105 3.77 9.26 -18.51
C SER A 105 3.14 9.82 -17.23
N LEU A 106 3.86 10.73 -16.54
CA LEU A 106 3.31 11.44 -15.38
C LEU A 106 2.06 12.25 -15.75
N GLN A 107 2.14 13.03 -16.83
CA GLN A 107 1.00 13.82 -17.31
C GLN A 107 -0.17 12.95 -17.76
N GLU A 108 0.10 11.82 -18.41
CA GLU A 108 -0.92 10.85 -18.83
C GLU A 108 -1.68 10.30 -17.61
N ILE A 109 -0.98 9.83 -16.57
CA ILE A 109 -1.63 9.23 -15.41
C ILE A 109 -2.31 10.26 -14.51
N LEU A 110 -1.74 11.45 -14.35
CA LEU A 110 -2.39 12.55 -13.65
C LEU A 110 -3.69 12.97 -14.35
N SER A 111 -3.66 13.05 -15.69
CA SER A 111 -4.85 13.34 -16.49
C SER A 111 -5.93 12.25 -16.38
N PHE A 112 -5.52 10.98 -16.36
CA PHE A 112 -6.43 9.84 -16.16
C PHE A 112 -7.21 9.95 -14.84
N TYR A 113 -6.55 10.41 -13.76
CA TYR A 113 -7.17 10.62 -12.46
C TYR A 113 -7.80 12.01 -12.28
N ASN A 114 -7.70 12.91 -13.27
CA ASN A 114 -8.10 14.32 -13.20
C ASN A 114 -7.36 15.08 -12.07
N ILE A 115 -6.07 14.85 -11.92
CA ILE A 115 -5.20 15.50 -10.93
C ILE A 115 -4.44 16.64 -11.60
N GLU A 116 -4.52 17.85 -11.03
CA GLU A 116 -3.75 19.01 -11.44
C GLU A 116 -2.36 18.99 -10.78
N LEU A 117 -1.28 19.06 -11.58
CA LEU A 117 0.07 19.27 -11.05
C LEU A 117 0.27 20.76 -10.76
N CYS A 118 0.34 21.12 -9.47
CA CYS A 118 0.32 22.52 -9.01
C CYS A 118 1.72 23.10 -8.77
N GLY A 119 2.75 22.26 -8.62
CA GLY A 119 4.11 22.71 -8.33
C GLY A 119 4.98 21.62 -7.74
N GLY A 120 6.07 22.02 -7.12
CA GLY A 120 7.02 21.12 -6.48
C GLY A 120 8.43 21.70 -6.48
N ASP A 121 9.43 20.85 -6.31
CA ASP A 121 10.85 21.22 -6.31
C ASP A 121 11.69 20.23 -7.11
N THR A 122 12.85 20.68 -7.59
CA THR A 122 13.79 19.82 -8.31
C THR A 122 15.21 20.10 -7.82
N TYR A 123 15.90 19.06 -7.36
CA TYR A 123 17.23 19.17 -6.82
C TYR A 123 18.13 18.01 -7.28
N ARG A 124 19.44 18.22 -7.15
CA ARG A 124 20.43 17.17 -7.46
C ARG A 124 20.55 16.20 -6.28
N SER A 125 20.52 14.90 -6.58
CA SER A 125 20.67 13.82 -5.60
C SER A 125 21.66 12.77 -6.10
N PRO A 126 22.34 12.02 -5.22
CA PRO A 126 23.16 10.88 -5.62
C PRO A 126 22.37 9.74 -6.30
N SER A 127 21.14 9.52 -5.88
CA SER A 127 20.18 8.53 -6.40
C SER A 127 18.85 9.19 -6.72
N LEU A 128 18.00 8.50 -7.47
CA LEU A 128 16.67 8.99 -7.81
C LEU A 128 15.74 8.90 -6.59
N ASN A 129 15.19 10.04 -6.15
CA ASN A 129 14.22 10.15 -5.07
C ASN A 129 13.05 11.00 -5.53
N LEU A 130 11.88 10.45 -5.51
CA LEU A 130 10.67 11.07 -6.05
C LEU A 130 9.61 11.12 -4.97
N THR A 131 9.18 12.32 -4.60
CA THR A 131 8.10 12.51 -3.62
C THR A 131 6.92 13.16 -4.30
N LEU A 132 5.75 12.54 -4.19
CA LEU A 132 4.50 13.13 -4.61
C LEU A 132 3.64 13.41 -3.39
N THR A 133 3.12 14.63 -3.30
CA THR A 133 2.10 14.98 -2.32
C THR A 133 0.78 15.15 -3.04
N LEU A 134 -0.25 14.41 -2.65
CA LEU A 134 -1.59 14.56 -3.20
C LEU A 134 -2.50 15.27 -2.21
N VAL A 135 -3.34 16.14 -2.77
CA VAL A 135 -4.49 16.73 -2.09
C VAL A 135 -5.75 16.16 -2.73
N GLY A 136 -6.63 15.64 -1.91
CA GLY A 136 -7.92 15.13 -2.32
C GLY A 136 -9.07 15.75 -1.55
N VAL A 137 -10.28 15.31 -1.88
CA VAL A 137 -11.52 15.68 -1.17
C VAL A 137 -12.32 14.43 -0.83
N THR A 138 -12.99 14.45 0.31
CA THR A 138 -13.88 13.39 0.74
C THR A 138 -15.11 13.94 1.43
N THR A 139 -16.24 13.27 1.27
CA THR A 139 -17.48 13.53 2.04
C THR A 139 -17.77 12.41 3.03
N ARG A 140 -17.06 11.28 2.91
CA ARG A 140 -17.14 10.10 3.78
C ARG A 140 -15.74 9.60 4.07
N PRO A 141 -14.99 10.27 4.96
CA PRO A 141 -13.63 9.88 5.26
C PRO A 141 -13.59 8.52 5.96
N TRP A 142 -12.66 7.71 5.56
CA TRP A 142 -12.33 6.47 6.23
C TRP A 142 -11.01 6.61 6.98
N LYS A 143 -10.90 5.84 8.05
CA LYS A 143 -9.70 5.75 8.89
C LYS A 143 -9.40 4.28 9.14
N ARG A 144 -8.21 4.00 9.59
CA ARG A 144 -7.86 2.67 10.13
C ARG A 144 -8.66 2.36 11.39
N SER A 145 -9.07 3.37 12.12
CA SER A 145 -9.98 3.26 13.28
C SER A 145 -11.44 3.33 12.87
N GLY A 146 -12.33 2.79 13.71
CA GLY A 146 -13.80 2.90 13.52
C GLY A 146 -14.48 1.57 13.23
N GLY A 147 -13.72 0.49 13.07
CA GLY A 147 -14.26 -0.86 12.96
C GLY A 147 -15.12 -1.24 14.17
N LYS A 148 -16.10 -2.09 13.96
CA LYS A 148 -17.06 -2.53 14.98
C LYS A 148 -17.03 -4.04 15.13
N ASN A 149 -17.41 -4.51 16.32
CA ASN A 149 -17.60 -5.93 16.57
C ASN A 149 -18.63 -6.50 15.61
N GLY A 150 -18.28 -7.60 14.94
CA GLY A 150 -19.15 -8.26 13.97
C GLY A 150 -19.00 -7.74 12.53
N ASP A 151 -18.27 -6.63 12.29
CA ASP A 151 -18.01 -6.17 10.93
C ASP A 151 -17.28 -7.25 10.13
N PHE A 152 -17.64 -7.41 8.89
CA PHE A 152 -16.96 -8.30 7.95
C PHE A 152 -15.66 -7.67 7.46
N LEU A 153 -14.60 -8.47 7.41
CA LEU A 153 -13.31 -8.07 6.88
C LEU A 153 -13.21 -8.43 5.40
N TYR A 154 -12.92 -7.43 4.59
CA TYR A 154 -12.81 -7.56 3.14
C TYR A 154 -11.42 -7.23 2.65
N LEU A 155 -11.04 -7.86 1.54
CA LEU A 155 -9.85 -7.58 0.74
C LEU A 155 -10.26 -7.46 -0.73
N THR A 156 -9.76 -6.44 -1.42
CA THR A 156 -9.91 -6.31 -2.88
C THR A 156 -8.84 -7.10 -3.61
N GLY A 157 -9.11 -7.50 -4.86
CA GLY A 157 -8.14 -8.13 -5.77
C GLY A 157 -7.51 -9.42 -5.24
N SER A 158 -6.18 -9.47 -5.27
CA SER A 158 -5.38 -10.63 -4.84
C SER A 158 -4.02 -10.20 -4.32
N VAL A 159 -3.36 -11.05 -3.52
CA VAL A 159 -2.03 -10.83 -2.93
C VAL A 159 -0.99 -11.82 -3.47
N GLY A 160 0.29 -11.51 -3.27
CA GLY A 160 1.42 -12.36 -3.62
C GLY A 160 2.04 -12.05 -4.99
N LEU A 161 1.36 -11.30 -5.85
CA LEU A 161 1.86 -10.98 -7.19
C LEU A 161 3.02 -9.99 -7.17
N SER A 162 2.99 -8.97 -6.31
CA SER A 162 4.07 -7.98 -6.22
C SER A 162 5.38 -8.63 -5.77
N LEU A 163 5.35 -9.47 -4.73
CA LEU A 163 6.53 -10.20 -4.27
C LEU A 163 7.03 -11.19 -5.34
N LEU A 164 6.13 -11.87 -6.05
CA LEU A 164 6.52 -12.77 -7.14
C LEU A 164 7.22 -11.98 -8.26
N GLY A 165 6.71 -10.80 -8.62
CA GLY A 165 7.34 -9.90 -9.59
C GLY A 165 8.73 -9.44 -9.15
N TYR A 166 8.89 -9.08 -7.88
CA TYR A 166 10.20 -8.78 -7.30
C TYR A 166 11.18 -9.95 -7.42
N LYS A 167 10.76 -11.16 -7.06
CA LYS A 167 11.61 -12.37 -7.16
C LYS A 167 11.96 -12.73 -8.60
N LEU A 168 11.04 -12.53 -9.54
CA LEU A 168 11.32 -12.67 -10.97
C LEU A 168 12.48 -11.79 -11.43
N LEU A 169 12.51 -10.54 -10.99
CA LEU A 169 13.50 -9.54 -11.37
C LEU A 169 14.82 -9.70 -10.60
N ASN A 170 14.74 -10.00 -9.30
CA ASN A 170 15.90 -10.03 -8.42
C ASN A 170 16.59 -11.41 -8.40
N GLU A 171 15.83 -12.51 -8.47
CA GLU A 171 16.33 -13.88 -8.35
C GLU A 171 16.35 -14.64 -9.68
N GLY A 172 15.77 -14.05 -10.74
CA GLY A 172 15.72 -14.69 -12.06
C GLY A 172 14.82 -15.93 -12.11
N LEU A 173 13.74 -15.97 -11.32
CA LEU A 173 12.82 -17.10 -11.30
C LEU A 173 12.22 -17.36 -12.68
N ASN A 174 12.11 -18.62 -13.05
CA ASN A 174 11.43 -19.02 -14.29
C ASN A 174 9.95 -19.34 -13.99
N VAL A 175 9.09 -18.37 -14.26
CA VAL A 175 7.63 -18.48 -14.06
C VAL A 175 6.97 -18.43 -15.44
N PRO A 176 6.09 -19.39 -15.78
CA PRO A 176 5.40 -19.39 -17.08
C PRO A 176 4.33 -18.30 -17.18
N GLU A 177 3.96 -17.98 -18.43
CA GLU A 177 2.82 -17.14 -18.73
C GLU A 177 1.48 -17.86 -18.44
N PRO A 178 0.42 -17.15 -18.04
CA PRO A 178 0.33 -15.67 -17.90
C PRO A 178 0.81 -15.15 -16.54
N LEU A 179 1.12 -16.00 -15.57
CA LEU A 179 1.48 -15.61 -14.20
C LEU A 179 2.69 -14.67 -14.15
N ARG A 180 3.68 -14.90 -15.01
CA ARG A 180 4.86 -14.04 -15.15
C ARG A 180 4.48 -12.58 -15.43
N ASN A 181 3.64 -12.34 -16.44
CA ASN A 181 3.24 -10.99 -16.83
C ASN A 181 2.40 -10.32 -15.75
N LEU A 182 1.49 -11.05 -15.11
CA LEU A 182 0.69 -10.54 -14.00
C LEU A 182 1.56 -10.08 -12.82
N ALA A 183 2.57 -10.89 -12.48
CA ALA A 183 3.49 -10.58 -11.40
C ALA A 183 4.37 -9.34 -11.72
N LEU A 184 4.93 -9.28 -12.92
CA LEU A 184 5.72 -8.12 -13.35
C LEU A 184 4.88 -6.85 -13.43
N GLU A 185 3.67 -6.89 -13.99
CA GLU A 185 2.75 -5.75 -14.01
C GLU A 185 2.44 -5.26 -12.60
N ARG A 186 2.12 -6.19 -11.67
CA ARG A 186 1.81 -5.83 -10.28
C ARG A 186 2.98 -5.14 -9.58
N HIS A 187 4.20 -5.62 -9.76
CA HIS A 187 5.38 -5.06 -9.10
C HIS A 187 5.84 -3.74 -9.73
N LEU A 188 5.89 -3.66 -11.05
CA LEU A 188 6.44 -2.50 -11.76
C LEU A 188 5.44 -1.34 -11.90
N THR A 189 4.17 -1.66 -12.11
CA THR A 189 3.09 -0.69 -12.35
C THR A 189 1.81 -1.08 -11.61
N PRO A 190 1.86 -1.16 -10.25
CA PRO A 190 0.68 -1.48 -9.45
C PRO A 190 -0.43 -0.46 -9.73
N LYS A 191 -1.68 -0.84 -9.45
CA LYS A 191 -2.86 0.01 -9.70
C LYS A 191 -3.67 0.19 -8.43
N ALA A 192 -3.85 1.44 -8.04
CA ALA A 192 -4.70 1.81 -6.91
C ALA A 192 -6.18 1.46 -7.15
N ARG A 193 -6.91 1.18 -6.10
CA ARG A 193 -8.33 0.79 -6.14
C ARG A 193 -9.28 1.98 -6.01
N LEU A 194 -8.94 3.12 -6.64
CA LEU A 194 -9.71 4.36 -6.52
C LEU A 194 -11.17 4.21 -6.99
N ASN A 195 -11.42 3.49 -8.08
CA ASN A 195 -12.80 3.30 -8.56
C ASN A 195 -13.62 2.41 -7.63
N VAL A 196 -12.99 1.35 -7.07
CA VAL A 196 -13.60 0.51 -6.03
C VAL A 196 -13.93 1.36 -4.80
N SER A 197 -12.99 2.21 -4.34
CA SER A 197 -13.19 3.14 -3.25
C SER A 197 -14.39 4.09 -3.50
N LYS A 198 -14.48 4.67 -4.70
CA LYS A 198 -15.62 5.52 -5.08
C LYS A 198 -16.95 4.77 -5.03
N GLU A 199 -16.98 3.52 -5.49
CA GLU A 199 -18.19 2.71 -5.47
C GLU A 199 -18.56 2.32 -4.03
N LEU A 200 -17.59 1.91 -3.22
CA LEU A 200 -17.78 1.64 -1.79
C LEU A 200 -18.36 2.85 -1.05
N SER A 201 -17.76 4.04 -1.24
CA SER A 201 -18.19 5.27 -0.58
C SER A 201 -19.63 5.67 -0.92
N ARG A 202 -20.11 5.33 -2.12
CA ARG A 202 -21.48 5.66 -2.56
C ARG A 202 -22.52 4.68 -2.04
N ARG A 203 -22.17 3.40 -1.87
CA ARG A 203 -23.16 2.32 -1.75
C ARG A 203 -23.11 1.56 -0.42
N PHE A 204 -21.96 1.54 0.26
CA PHE A 204 -21.77 0.64 1.39
C PHE A 204 -21.24 1.35 2.64
N PRO A 205 -21.59 0.86 3.84
CA PRO A 205 -21.07 1.40 5.10
C PRO A 205 -19.67 0.82 5.39
N VAL A 206 -18.63 1.52 4.96
CA VAL A 206 -17.25 1.20 5.35
C VAL A 206 -16.97 1.84 6.71
N SER A 207 -16.63 1.05 7.69
CA SER A 207 -16.36 1.50 9.07
C SER A 207 -14.87 1.77 9.33
N SER A 208 -13.99 1.10 8.60
CA SER A 208 -12.54 1.20 8.71
C SER A 208 -11.91 0.75 7.39
N CYS A 209 -10.86 1.43 6.95
CA CYS A 209 -10.18 1.10 5.70
C CYS A 209 -8.70 1.49 5.77
N MET A 210 -7.87 0.77 5.03
CA MET A 210 -6.49 1.09 4.69
C MET A 210 -6.12 0.40 3.38
N ASP A 211 -5.03 0.81 2.77
CA ASP A 211 -4.45 0.08 1.65
C ASP A 211 -3.43 -0.98 2.10
N LEU A 212 -3.07 -1.87 1.20
CA LEU A 212 -2.15 -2.97 1.43
C LEU A 212 -0.79 -2.65 0.81
N THR A 213 0.14 -2.16 1.63
CA THR A 213 1.48 -1.72 1.24
C THR A 213 2.59 -2.55 1.86
N ASP A 214 2.43 -3.04 3.10
CA ASP A 214 3.44 -3.81 3.81
C ASP A 214 3.15 -5.31 3.87
N GLY A 215 1.99 -5.74 3.35
CA GLY A 215 1.50 -7.11 3.38
C GLY A 215 0.54 -7.40 4.53
N LEU A 216 -0.31 -8.41 4.35
CA LEU A 216 -1.39 -8.74 5.30
C LEU A 216 -0.87 -9.00 6.73
N LEU A 217 0.34 -9.55 6.88
CA LEU A 217 0.92 -9.81 8.20
C LEU A 217 1.30 -8.54 8.97
N GLN A 218 1.52 -7.41 8.27
CA GLN A 218 1.79 -6.10 8.90
C GLN A 218 0.55 -5.20 8.94
N ASP A 219 -0.24 -5.18 7.89
CA ASP A 219 -1.30 -4.19 7.73
C ASP A 219 -2.56 -4.56 8.50
N LEU A 220 -2.92 -5.86 8.57
CA LEU A 220 -4.03 -6.29 9.42
C LEU A 220 -3.83 -5.97 10.91
N PRO A 221 -2.64 -6.16 11.52
CA PRO A 221 -2.40 -5.69 12.88
C PRO A 221 -2.57 -4.18 13.09
N LYS A 222 -2.21 -3.34 12.10
CA LYS A 222 -2.42 -1.88 12.17
C LYS A 222 -3.92 -1.55 12.20
N LEU A 223 -4.71 -2.20 11.33
CA LEU A 223 -6.17 -2.05 11.27
C LEU A 223 -6.84 -2.51 12.57
N ALA A 224 -6.45 -3.68 13.08
CA ALA A 224 -6.93 -4.25 14.33
C ALA A 224 -6.65 -3.33 15.53
N HIS A 225 -5.39 -2.88 15.66
CA HIS A 225 -4.94 -2.00 16.76
C HIS A 225 -5.65 -0.66 16.73
N SER A 226 -5.74 -0.01 15.55
CA SER A 226 -6.41 1.30 15.40
C SER A 226 -7.90 1.23 15.77
N SER A 227 -8.54 0.10 15.51
CA SER A 227 -9.94 -0.14 15.83
C SER A 227 -10.15 -0.79 17.23
N LYS A 228 -9.08 -1.18 17.93
CA LYS A 228 -9.12 -1.90 19.22
C LYS A 228 -9.96 -3.16 19.15
N LEU A 229 -9.72 -3.96 18.13
CA LEU A 229 -10.48 -5.19 17.82
C LEU A 229 -9.56 -6.37 17.56
N GLY A 230 -10.10 -7.56 17.66
CA GLY A 230 -9.55 -8.77 17.08
C GLY A 230 -10.03 -8.93 15.63
N LEU A 231 -9.18 -9.43 14.74
CA LEU A 231 -9.54 -9.84 13.40
C LEU A 231 -9.38 -11.36 13.26
N LYS A 232 -10.48 -12.06 13.03
CA LYS A 232 -10.49 -13.48 12.71
C LYS A 232 -10.38 -13.63 11.20
N VAL A 233 -9.24 -14.12 10.70
CA VAL A 233 -8.94 -14.24 9.28
C VAL A 233 -9.01 -15.70 8.85
N ASP A 234 -9.74 -16.00 7.80
CA ASP A 234 -9.86 -17.33 7.19
C ASP A 234 -8.85 -17.47 6.03
N LEU A 235 -7.79 -18.22 6.24
CA LEU A 235 -6.73 -18.43 5.26
C LEU A 235 -7.24 -19.03 3.94
N ALA A 236 -8.28 -19.85 4.00
CA ALA A 236 -8.87 -20.47 2.80
C ALA A 236 -9.58 -19.45 1.89
N LYS A 237 -9.87 -18.25 2.40
CA LYS A 237 -10.55 -17.19 1.68
C LYS A 237 -9.62 -16.09 1.15
N ILE A 238 -8.33 -16.11 1.54
CA ILE A 238 -7.40 -15.12 1.06
C ILE A 238 -7.16 -15.35 -0.44
N PRO A 239 -7.47 -14.36 -1.30
CA PRO A 239 -7.33 -14.52 -2.73
C PRO A 239 -5.87 -14.33 -3.15
N PHE A 240 -5.32 -15.34 -3.84
CA PHE A 240 -4.04 -15.28 -4.54
C PHE A 240 -4.10 -16.21 -5.76
N PRO A 241 -3.31 -15.96 -6.81
CA PRO A 241 -3.23 -16.87 -7.96
C PRO A 241 -2.76 -18.26 -7.52
N SER A 242 -3.54 -19.30 -7.77
CA SER A 242 -3.26 -20.67 -7.31
C SER A 242 -1.84 -21.15 -7.72
N ASP A 243 -1.43 -20.77 -8.94
CA ASP A 243 -0.14 -21.16 -9.51
C ASP A 243 1.05 -20.48 -8.82
N SER A 244 0.82 -19.37 -8.10
CA SER A 244 1.86 -18.68 -7.34
C SER A 244 2.39 -19.51 -6.17
N SER A 245 1.60 -20.46 -5.64
CA SER A 245 1.98 -21.37 -4.57
C SER A 245 3.12 -22.36 -4.94
N ALA A 246 3.42 -22.50 -6.23
CA ALA A 246 4.60 -23.24 -6.70
C ALA A 246 5.92 -22.46 -6.49
N TYR A 247 5.85 -21.15 -6.28
CA TYR A 247 6.99 -20.22 -6.20
C TYR A 247 7.09 -19.49 -4.87
N LEU A 248 5.98 -19.34 -4.16
CA LEU A 248 5.87 -18.63 -2.89
C LEU A 248 5.22 -19.52 -1.82
N SER A 249 5.80 -19.56 -0.65
CA SER A 249 5.13 -20.11 0.54
C SER A 249 3.94 -19.21 0.95
N LEU A 250 3.00 -19.76 1.71
CA LEU A 250 1.87 -18.98 2.23
C LEU A 250 2.34 -17.78 3.06
N ASN A 251 3.39 -17.95 3.86
CA ASN A 251 3.98 -16.84 4.63
C ASN A 251 4.47 -15.70 3.72
N GLU A 252 5.11 -16.02 2.61
CA GLU A 252 5.56 -15.03 1.62
C GLU A 252 4.38 -14.34 0.92
N ILE A 253 3.34 -15.09 0.56
CA ILE A 253 2.11 -14.54 -0.03
C ILE A 253 1.47 -13.53 0.93
N LEU A 254 1.35 -13.88 2.21
CA LEU A 254 0.78 -12.99 3.25
C LEU A 254 1.67 -11.79 3.59
N SER A 255 2.98 -11.88 3.32
CA SER A 255 3.96 -10.80 3.50
C SER A 255 4.18 -9.96 2.24
N SER A 256 3.47 -10.24 1.14
CA SER A 256 3.63 -9.49 -0.11
C SER A 256 3.14 -8.06 0.06
N GLY A 257 4.07 -7.11 0.01
CA GLY A 257 3.80 -5.67 0.03
C GLY A 257 3.60 -5.07 -1.35
N GLU A 258 3.30 -3.77 -1.40
CA GLU A 258 3.07 -2.99 -2.63
C GLU A 258 1.98 -3.58 -3.55
N GLU A 259 0.95 -4.21 -2.96
CA GLU A 259 -0.17 -4.76 -3.72
C GLU A 259 -1.20 -3.69 -4.11
N LEU A 260 -1.26 -2.58 -3.35
CA LEU A 260 -2.19 -1.46 -3.52
C LEU A 260 -3.67 -1.90 -3.56
N GLU A 261 -3.98 -2.99 -2.88
CA GLU A 261 -5.34 -3.43 -2.63
C GLU A 261 -5.92 -2.71 -1.41
N LEU A 262 -7.25 -2.71 -1.25
CA LEU A 262 -7.90 -2.18 -0.05
C LEU A 262 -8.23 -3.30 0.92
N ILE A 263 -7.95 -3.07 2.21
CA ILE A 263 -8.41 -3.87 3.33
C ILE A 263 -9.39 -3.02 4.12
N PHE A 264 -10.61 -3.52 4.36
CA PHE A 264 -11.61 -2.72 5.02
C PHE A 264 -12.63 -3.55 5.81
N LEU A 265 -13.29 -2.87 6.74
CA LEU A 265 -14.37 -3.41 7.55
C LEU A 265 -15.72 -2.82 7.12
N SER A 266 -16.74 -3.65 7.05
CA SER A 266 -18.12 -3.25 6.75
C SER A 266 -19.13 -4.05 7.56
N SER A 267 -20.20 -3.39 8.01
CA SER A 267 -21.30 -4.05 8.71
C SER A 267 -22.25 -4.80 7.77
N GLU A 268 -22.14 -4.62 6.46
CA GLU A 268 -23.01 -5.26 5.47
C GLU A 268 -22.23 -6.25 4.60
N GLU A 269 -22.92 -7.23 4.06
CA GLU A 269 -22.37 -8.11 3.04
C GLU A 269 -22.29 -7.38 1.69
N LEU A 270 -21.13 -7.49 1.07
CA LEU A 270 -20.84 -6.86 -0.21
C LEU A 270 -20.93 -7.87 -1.37
N PRO A 271 -21.20 -7.38 -2.60
CA PRO A 271 -21.06 -8.22 -3.79
C PRO A 271 -19.59 -8.64 -3.96
N ASN A 272 -19.40 -9.79 -4.60
CA ASN A 272 -18.06 -10.36 -4.82
C ASN A 272 -17.20 -9.58 -5.83
N THR A 273 -17.77 -8.53 -6.44
CA THR A 273 -17.08 -7.72 -7.45
C THR A 273 -17.58 -6.29 -7.41
N LEU A 274 -16.66 -5.32 -7.43
CA LEU A 274 -16.91 -3.88 -7.60
C LEU A 274 -15.94 -3.36 -8.66
N ASP A 275 -16.39 -2.56 -9.62
CA ASP A 275 -15.58 -2.03 -10.73
C ASP A 275 -14.72 -3.12 -11.41
N ASN A 276 -15.28 -4.30 -11.64
CA ASN A 276 -14.58 -5.50 -12.18
C ASN A 276 -13.41 -6.02 -11.31
N ILE A 277 -13.27 -5.56 -10.08
CA ILE A 277 -12.29 -6.05 -9.12
C ILE A 277 -12.99 -6.97 -8.12
N ASN A 278 -12.40 -8.12 -7.85
CA ASN A 278 -12.90 -9.03 -6.84
C ASN A 278 -12.86 -8.37 -5.45
N VAL A 279 -13.92 -8.57 -4.67
CA VAL A 279 -14.02 -8.15 -3.28
C VAL A 279 -14.34 -9.39 -2.44
N THR A 280 -13.37 -9.81 -1.67
CA THR A 280 -13.45 -11.10 -0.96
C THR A 280 -13.62 -10.86 0.53
N LYS A 281 -14.66 -11.46 1.13
CA LYS A 281 -14.82 -11.54 2.58
C LYS A 281 -13.82 -12.54 3.14
N ILE A 282 -12.72 -12.04 3.74
CA ILE A 282 -11.63 -12.87 4.26
C ILE A 282 -11.72 -13.15 5.76
N GLY A 283 -12.67 -12.49 6.48
CA GLY A 283 -12.76 -12.66 7.92
C GLY A 283 -13.84 -11.82 8.57
N GLN A 284 -13.68 -11.61 9.87
CA GLN A 284 -14.62 -10.85 10.69
C GLN A 284 -13.91 -10.22 11.89
N ALA A 285 -14.38 -9.04 12.31
CA ALA A 285 -13.93 -8.34 13.50
C ALA A 285 -14.64 -8.86 14.77
N THR A 286 -13.93 -8.94 15.89
CA THR A 286 -14.44 -9.38 17.18
C THR A 286 -13.91 -8.52 18.33
N ARG A 287 -14.61 -8.51 19.48
CA ARG A 287 -14.12 -7.94 20.75
C ARG A 287 -13.55 -8.98 21.71
N ASP A 288 -13.54 -10.25 21.35
CA ASP A 288 -13.10 -11.33 22.25
C ASP A 288 -11.58 -11.29 22.53
N TRP A 289 -10.81 -10.65 21.64
CA TRP A 289 -9.37 -10.38 21.79
C TRP A 289 -9.00 -9.15 20.97
N GLU A 290 -7.75 -8.69 21.09
CA GLU A 290 -7.12 -7.68 20.21
C GLU A 290 -6.05 -8.32 19.32
N GLY A 291 -5.84 -7.75 18.14
CA GLY A 291 -4.84 -8.21 17.16
C GLY A 291 -5.42 -9.14 16.11
N VAL A 292 -4.57 -9.93 15.45
CA VAL A 292 -4.97 -10.76 14.31
C VAL A 292 -4.72 -12.23 14.60
N LYS A 293 -5.72 -13.05 14.29
CA LYS A 293 -5.61 -14.50 14.33
C LYS A 293 -6.00 -15.09 12.98
N PHE A 294 -5.12 -15.93 12.46
CA PHE A 294 -5.32 -16.62 11.19
C PHE A 294 -5.80 -18.05 11.45
N PHE A 295 -6.81 -18.48 10.71
CA PHE A 295 -7.39 -19.80 10.85
C PHE A 295 -7.34 -20.56 9.52
N GLN A 296 -6.93 -21.82 9.60
CA GLN A 296 -7.13 -22.79 8.52
C GLN A 296 -8.13 -23.84 9.01
N LYS A 297 -9.36 -23.80 8.48
CA LYS A 297 -10.53 -24.47 9.09
C LYS A 297 -10.72 -23.93 10.52
N ASP A 298 -10.66 -24.79 11.53
CA ASP A 298 -10.84 -24.42 12.95
C ASP A 298 -9.53 -24.32 13.73
N SER A 299 -8.38 -24.49 13.06
CA SER A 299 -7.04 -24.44 13.67
C SER A 299 -6.41 -23.08 13.48
N GLU A 300 -6.00 -22.43 14.58
CA GLU A 300 -5.21 -21.20 14.55
C GLU A 300 -3.83 -21.49 14.00
N GLN A 301 -3.35 -20.65 13.06
CA GLN A 301 -2.03 -20.70 12.45
C GLN A 301 -1.23 -19.50 12.89
N ILE A 302 0.04 -19.70 13.21
CA ILE A 302 0.98 -18.65 13.61
C ILE A 302 1.94 -18.42 12.45
N PHE A 303 2.12 -17.16 12.07
CA PHE A 303 3.04 -16.73 11.02
C PHE A 303 4.15 -15.90 11.62
N GLU A 304 5.37 -16.10 11.11
CA GLU A 304 6.50 -15.22 11.40
C GLU A 304 6.44 -14.04 10.42
N PHE A 305 6.52 -12.82 10.97
CA PHE A 305 6.67 -11.65 10.15
C PHE A 305 8.02 -11.65 9.43
N ARG A 306 8.00 -11.55 8.12
CA ARG A 306 9.19 -11.46 7.24
C ARG A 306 9.04 -10.34 6.19
N GLY A 307 8.29 -9.29 6.50
CA GLY A 307 8.08 -8.17 5.58
C GLY A 307 9.25 -7.20 5.54
N PHE A 308 9.17 -6.26 4.63
CA PHE A 308 10.16 -5.19 4.47
C PHE A 308 10.19 -4.29 5.71
N GLN A 309 11.39 -3.88 6.11
CA GLN A 309 11.63 -2.87 7.14
C GLN A 309 12.69 -1.90 6.64
N HIS A 310 12.45 -0.61 6.78
CA HIS A 310 13.40 0.43 6.36
C HIS A 310 14.68 0.47 7.20
N PHE A 311 14.63 0.00 8.47
CA PHE A 311 15.74 0.04 9.42
C PHE A 311 15.80 -1.22 10.29
#